data_8413903d32a09d84988cea069214de9f
#
_entry.id   8413903d32a09d84988cea069214de9f
#
_cell.length_a   1.000
_cell.length_b   1.000
_cell.length_c   1.000
_cell.angle_alpha   90.00
_cell.angle_beta   90.00
_cell.angle_gamma   90.00
#
_symmetry.space_group_name_H-M   'P 1'
#
loop_
_entity.id
_entity.type
_entity.pdbx_description
1 polymer ?
#
loop_
_entity_poly.entity_id
_entity_poly.type
_entity_poly.pdbx_seq_one_letter_code
_entity_poly.pdbx_strand_id
1 'polypeptide(L)'
;MNKKKIIIDCDPGIDDSLAIMLALKSEELEVKGITIVSGNVHAKKGAENALKILKELGRLDIPVYIGDGEPLVRELITAEDTHGCDGLGETYLPKVEKANYKDGAVDFILNSLREEDELSIIAIGPLTNIAKALNKDKETTRKMKELILMGGAFKSFGNCSQVAEFNFWVDPHGAEKVFNELNRKITMVGLDVTRKIVLTPNYIEMLKQFKNPLADLIVKITRFYVDFHWEQERTLGCVINDPLAIAYFIDSSICSGKEYYVDIVTEGKAIGMSLVDEGDFYRKEPNCLVLTEVDAKAFMEMFLTRLLPEHKKDIFNILNNSKYGN
;
A
#
# COMPACT_ATOMS: atom_id res chain seq x y z
N MET A 1 -25.25 -5.08 -1.90
CA MET A 1 -24.50 -4.06 -2.68
C MET A 1 -23.54 -4.79 -3.61
N ASN A 2 -23.32 -4.26 -4.82
CA ASN A 2 -22.28 -4.84 -5.67
C ASN A 2 -20.92 -4.54 -5.04
N LYS A 3 -20.07 -5.56 -4.93
CA LYS A 3 -18.71 -5.39 -4.40
C LYS A 3 -17.87 -4.56 -5.36
N LYS A 4 -16.99 -3.72 -4.82
CA LYS A 4 -15.99 -2.99 -5.60
C LYS A 4 -14.87 -3.96 -6.00
N LYS A 5 -14.62 -4.14 -7.29
CA LYS A 5 -13.59 -5.04 -7.82
C LYS A 5 -12.23 -4.36 -7.80
N ILE A 6 -11.23 -5.05 -7.25
CA ILE A 6 -9.85 -4.53 -7.16
C ILE A 6 -8.80 -5.59 -7.51
N ILE A 7 -7.68 -5.10 -8.06
CA ILE A 7 -6.38 -5.76 -7.99
C ILE A 7 -5.53 -4.99 -6.98
N ILE A 8 -4.79 -5.69 -6.14
CA ILE A 8 -3.77 -5.11 -5.27
C ILE A 8 -2.43 -5.35 -5.92
N ASP A 9 -1.70 -4.27 -6.28
CA ASP A 9 -0.33 -4.33 -6.78
C ASP A 9 0.61 -3.90 -5.67
N CYS A 10 1.50 -4.79 -5.22
CA CYS A 10 2.22 -4.65 -3.95
C CYS A 10 3.59 -5.33 -3.98
N ASP A 11 4.45 -5.00 -3.02
CA ASP A 11 5.77 -5.58 -2.80
C ASP A 11 5.92 -6.17 -1.38
N PRO A 12 5.12 -7.21 -1.03
CA PRO A 12 4.73 -7.60 0.31
C PRO A 12 5.81 -7.56 1.38
N GLY A 13 5.83 -6.41 2.04
CA GLY A 13 6.47 -6.13 3.31
C GLY A 13 5.47 -6.23 4.48
N ILE A 14 5.77 -5.53 5.58
CA ILE A 14 4.96 -5.57 6.81
C ILE A 14 3.61 -4.87 6.58
N ASP A 15 3.60 -3.63 6.11
CA ASP A 15 2.38 -2.85 5.94
C ASP A 15 1.57 -3.24 4.71
N ASP A 16 2.20 -3.70 3.60
CA ASP A 16 1.48 -4.41 2.51
C ASP A 16 0.67 -5.58 3.05
N SER A 17 1.26 -6.36 3.96
CA SER A 17 0.59 -7.50 4.57
C SER A 17 -0.64 -7.08 5.36
N LEU A 18 -0.56 -5.97 6.09
CA LEU A 18 -1.70 -5.39 6.80
C LEU A 18 -2.76 -4.85 5.82
N ALA A 19 -2.35 -4.28 4.69
CA ALA A 19 -3.25 -3.83 3.63
C ALA A 19 -4.00 -4.99 2.99
N ILE A 20 -3.31 -6.09 2.67
CA ILE A 20 -3.91 -7.34 2.17
C ILE A 20 -4.93 -7.88 3.17
N MET A 21 -4.58 -7.92 4.47
CA MET A 21 -5.50 -8.36 5.52
C MET A 21 -6.76 -7.49 5.55
N LEU A 22 -6.61 -6.15 5.54
CA LEU A 22 -7.74 -5.22 5.55
C LEU A 22 -8.64 -5.42 4.32
N ALA A 23 -8.06 -5.54 3.14
CA ALA A 23 -8.82 -5.73 1.90
C ALA A 23 -9.65 -7.01 1.94
N LEU A 24 -9.05 -8.14 2.37
CA LEU A 24 -9.71 -9.44 2.40
C LEU A 24 -10.73 -9.61 3.54
N LYS A 25 -10.65 -8.77 4.57
CA LYS A 25 -11.64 -8.70 5.67
C LYS A 25 -12.73 -7.65 5.42
N SER A 26 -12.71 -6.96 4.27
CA SER A 26 -13.68 -5.95 3.91
C SER A 26 -14.71 -6.50 2.94
N GLU A 27 -15.96 -6.63 3.39
CA GLU A 27 -17.05 -7.27 2.63
C GLU A 27 -17.44 -6.50 1.37
N GLU A 28 -17.13 -5.20 1.31
CA GLU A 28 -17.40 -4.33 0.16
C GLU A 28 -16.45 -4.58 -1.01
N LEU A 29 -15.33 -5.28 -0.78
CA LEU A 29 -14.31 -5.52 -1.77
C LEU A 29 -14.40 -6.92 -2.37
N GLU A 30 -14.12 -7.01 -3.65
CA GLU A 30 -13.82 -8.25 -4.38
C GLU A 30 -12.40 -8.16 -4.91
N VAL A 31 -11.46 -8.81 -4.22
CA VAL A 31 -10.06 -8.89 -4.64
C VAL A 31 -9.95 -9.93 -5.75
N LYS A 32 -9.73 -9.47 -6.99
CA LYS A 32 -9.59 -10.33 -8.19
C LYS A 32 -8.25 -11.06 -8.23
N GLY A 33 -7.23 -10.47 -7.62
CA GLY A 33 -5.90 -11.02 -7.51
C GLY A 33 -4.92 -10.04 -6.90
N ILE A 34 -3.74 -10.54 -6.59
CA ILE A 34 -2.60 -9.77 -6.08
C ILE A 34 -1.49 -9.86 -7.12
N THR A 35 -0.98 -8.71 -7.56
CA THR A 35 0.18 -8.62 -8.42
C THR A 35 1.38 -8.13 -7.63
N ILE A 36 2.52 -8.78 -7.84
CA ILE A 36 3.72 -8.54 -7.06
C ILE A 36 4.73 -7.76 -7.89
N VAL A 37 5.26 -6.71 -7.31
CA VAL A 37 6.38 -5.93 -7.82
C VAL A 37 7.57 -6.08 -6.87
N SER A 38 8.78 -5.79 -7.33
CA SER A 38 9.95 -5.66 -6.44
C SER A 38 10.02 -4.27 -5.85
N GLY A 39 10.29 -4.19 -4.57
CA GLY A 39 10.44 -2.96 -3.81
C GLY A 39 10.98 -3.28 -2.42
N ASN A 40 10.13 -3.39 -1.40
CA ASN A 40 10.51 -3.75 -0.03
C ASN A 40 11.40 -5.00 0.00
N VAL A 41 11.05 -5.97 -0.84
CA VAL A 41 11.81 -7.22 -1.07
C VAL A 41 11.79 -7.56 -2.55
N HIS A 42 12.65 -8.48 -2.97
CA HIS A 42 12.57 -9.04 -4.31
C HIS A 42 11.20 -9.69 -4.56
N ALA A 43 10.66 -9.54 -5.78
CA ALA A 43 9.31 -9.98 -6.13
C ALA A 43 9.01 -11.45 -5.76
N LYS A 44 9.98 -12.35 -5.90
CA LYS A 44 9.81 -13.77 -5.49
C LYS A 44 9.54 -13.91 -3.99
N LYS A 45 10.30 -13.19 -3.16
CA LYS A 45 10.10 -13.15 -1.70
C LYS A 45 8.76 -12.52 -1.35
N GLY A 46 8.40 -11.42 -2.03
CA GLY A 46 7.10 -10.77 -1.90
C GLY A 46 5.92 -11.72 -2.22
N ALA A 47 6.02 -12.48 -3.30
CA ALA A 47 5.00 -13.47 -3.65
C ALA A 47 4.86 -14.58 -2.59
N GLU A 48 5.98 -15.07 -2.04
CA GLU A 48 5.96 -16.03 -0.94
C GLU A 48 5.33 -15.42 0.32
N ASN A 49 5.58 -14.13 0.60
CA ASN A 49 4.98 -13.41 1.72
C ASN A 49 3.47 -13.22 1.53
N ALA A 50 3.02 -12.80 0.35
CA ALA A 50 1.58 -12.72 0.04
C ALA A 50 0.89 -14.07 0.30
N LEU A 51 1.47 -15.19 -0.18
CA LEU A 51 0.91 -16.52 0.06
C LEU A 51 0.85 -16.89 1.55
N LYS A 52 1.86 -16.51 2.35
CA LYS A 52 1.83 -16.73 3.80
C LYS A 52 0.66 -16.00 4.45
N ILE A 53 0.45 -14.73 4.10
CA ILE A 53 -0.67 -13.94 4.61
C ILE A 53 -2.01 -14.51 4.16
N LEU A 54 -2.14 -14.88 2.89
CA LEU A 54 -3.34 -15.53 2.36
C LEU A 54 -3.66 -16.83 3.09
N LYS A 55 -2.65 -17.63 3.45
CA LYS A 55 -2.81 -18.85 4.23
C LYS A 55 -3.35 -18.57 5.63
N GLU A 56 -2.78 -17.58 6.33
CA GLU A 56 -3.25 -17.19 7.68
C GLU A 56 -4.70 -16.69 7.68
N LEU A 57 -5.13 -16.11 6.55
CA LEU A 57 -6.51 -15.66 6.35
C LEU A 57 -7.46 -16.74 5.80
N GLY A 58 -6.94 -17.93 5.45
CA GLY A 58 -7.72 -18.99 4.79
C GLY A 58 -8.17 -18.61 3.37
N ARG A 59 -7.43 -17.74 2.68
CA ARG A 59 -7.79 -17.15 1.37
C ARG A 59 -6.80 -17.51 0.26
N LEU A 60 -6.29 -18.73 0.24
CA LEU A 60 -5.45 -19.25 -0.86
C LEU A 60 -6.20 -19.39 -2.20
N ASP A 61 -7.49 -19.08 -2.23
CA ASP A 61 -8.30 -18.93 -3.45
C ASP A 61 -7.92 -17.70 -4.27
N ILE A 62 -7.35 -16.67 -3.65
CA ILE A 62 -6.92 -15.44 -4.32
C ILE A 62 -5.64 -15.72 -5.13
N PRO A 63 -5.65 -15.47 -6.46
CA PRO A 63 -4.48 -15.70 -7.28
C PRO A 63 -3.41 -14.65 -7.03
N VAL A 64 -2.14 -15.10 -7.01
CA VAL A 64 -0.95 -14.24 -6.90
C VAL A 64 -0.14 -14.35 -8.19
N TYR A 65 0.19 -13.21 -8.77
CA TYR A 65 1.00 -13.11 -9.98
C TYR A 65 2.25 -12.27 -9.74
N ILE A 66 3.40 -12.82 -10.09
CA ILE A 66 4.68 -12.13 -9.96
C ILE A 66 4.98 -11.33 -11.22
N GLY A 67 5.39 -10.08 -11.03
CA GLY A 67 5.89 -9.20 -12.09
C GLY A 67 7.39 -9.37 -12.32
N ASP A 68 7.92 -8.52 -13.18
CA ASP A 68 9.36 -8.48 -13.41
C ASP A 68 10.10 -7.96 -12.17
N GLY A 69 11.31 -8.49 -11.97
CA GLY A 69 12.07 -8.25 -10.75
C GLY A 69 12.76 -6.88 -10.66
N GLU A 70 12.79 -6.08 -11.75
CA GLU A 70 13.58 -4.86 -11.82
C GLU A 70 12.71 -3.63 -12.14
N PRO A 71 13.04 -2.46 -11.54
CA PRO A 71 12.51 -1.16 -11.96
C PRO A 71 12.76 -0.88 -13.45
N LEU A 72 12.07 0.14 -14.03
CA LEU A 72 12.19 0.42 -15.47
C LEU A 72 13.61 0.79 -15.90
N VAL A 73 14.36 1.50 -15.08
CA VAL A 73 15.69 2.03 -15.45
C VAL A 73 16.73 1.83 -14.36
N ARG A 74 16.37 2.04 -13.10
CA ARG A 74 17.30 1.95 -11.97
C ARG A 74 17.57 0.49 -11.59
N GLU A 75 18.72 0.25 -10.96
CA GLU A 75 18.94 -0.98 -10.19
C GLU A 75 18.00 -1.01 -8.98
N LEU A 76 17.49 -2.20 -8.68
CA LEU A 76 16.61 -2.40 -7.53
C LEU A 76 17.41 -2.21 -6.22
N ILE A 77 16.83 -1.41 -5.35
CA ILE A 77 17.29 -1.28 -3.96
C ILE A 77 16.11 -1.68 -3.07
N THR A 78 16.28 -2.73 -2.29
CA THR A 78 15.24 -3.25 -1.39
C THR A 78 15.29 -2.55 -0.02
N ALA A 79 14.20 -2.70 0.76
CA ALA A 79 14.07 -2.17 2.12
C ALA A 79 14.08 -3.29 3.18
N GLU A 80 15.00 -4.25 3.03
CA GLU A 80 15.14 -5.34 4.01
C GLU A 80 15.57 -4.83 5.40
N ASP A 81 16.22 -3.68 5.49
CA ASP A 81 16.53 -2.97 6.75
C ASP A 81 15.29 -2.44 7.46
N THR A 82 14.23 -2.19 6.71
CA THR A 82 12.94 -1.66 7.20
C THR A 82 11.95 -2.77 7.52
N HIS A 83 11.89 -3.81 6.68
CA HIS A 83 10.89 -4.89 6.77
C HIS A 83 11.46 -6.20 7.30
N GLY A 84 12.75 -6.27 7.63
CA GLY A 84 13.46 -7.50 8.00
C GLY A 84 13.89 -8.32 6.79
N CYS A 85 14.89 -9.20 6.96
CA CYS A 85 15.43 -10.03 5.87
C CYS A 85 14.40 -10.94 5.19
N ASP A 86 13.34 -11.32 5.90
CA ASP A 86 12.22 -12.12 5.35
C ASP A 86 11.09 -11.24 4.79
N GLY A 87 11.16 -9.91 4.97
CA GLY A 87 10.13 -8.95 4.59
C GLY A 87 8.90 -8.94 5.50
N LEU A 88 8.87 -9.77 6.54
CA LEU A 88 7.76 -9.92 7.49
C LEU A 88 8.21 -9.75 8.94
N GLY A 89 9.15 -8.81 9.18
CA GLY A 89 9.64 -8.48 10.51
C GLY A 89 10.43 -9.60 11.18
N GLU A 90 11.14 -10.42 10.39
CA GLU A 90 11.92 -11.57 10.84
C GLU A 90 11.10 -12.60 11.61
N THR A 91 9.85 -12.73 11.24
CA THR A 91 8.92 -13.70 11.87
C THR A 91 9.16 -15.12 11.40
N TYR A 92 9.82 -15.27 10.25
CA TYR A 92 10.13 -16.56 9.62
C TYR A 92 8.91 -17.49 9.52
N LEU A 93 7.76 -16.92 9.14
CA LEU A 93 6.54 -17.71 8.91
C LEU A 93 6.83 -18.85 7.92
N PRO A 94 6.26 -20.05 8.17
CA PRO A 94 6.55 -21.21 7.35
C PRO A 94 6.09 -21.02 5.91
N LYS A 95 6.88 -21.54 4.97
CA LYS A 95 6.55 -21.53 3.54
C LYS A 95 5.24 -22.29 3.28
N VAL A 96 4.49 -21.82 2.29
CA VAL A 96 3.24 -22.44 1.85
C VAL A 96 3.54 -23.48 0.77
N GLU A 97 3.51 -24.76 1.12
CA GLU A 97 3.95 -25.85 0.20
C GLU A 97 2.97 -26.11 -0.96
N LYS A 98 1.68 -25.85 -0.78
CA LYS A 98 0.61 -26.20 -1.74
C LYS A 98 0.06 -25.05 -2.54
N ALA A 99 0.57 -23.84 -2.36
CA ALA A 99 0.13 -22.66 -3.09
C ALA A 99 1.26 -22.16 -3.98
N ASN A 100 0.92 -21.86 -5.22
CA ASN A 100 1.87 -21.35 -6.19
C ASN A 100 1.42 -19.96 -6.63
N TYR A 101 2.36 -19.04 -6.71
CA TYR A 101 2.19 -17.85 -7.52
C TYR A 101 2.45 -18.20 -8.99
N LYS A 102 1.96 -17.35 -9.88
CA LYS A 102 2.15 -17.48 -11.33
C LYS A 102 3.00 -16.32 -11.82
N ASP A 103 3.71 -16.51 -12.93
CA ASP A 103 4.36 -15.42 -13.65
C ASP A 103 3.33 -14.59 -14.43
N GLY A 104 3.69 -13.35 -14.80
CA GLY A 104 2.92 -12.54 -15.72
C GLY A 104 1.92 -11.60 -15.07
N ALA A 105 2.32 -10.87 -14.01
CA ALA A 105 1.48 -9.86 -13.37
C ALA A 105 0.91 -8.83 -14.36
N VAL A 106 1.72 -8.36 -15.31
CA VAL A 106 1.29 -7.40 -16.35
C VAL A 106 0.19 -7.99 -17.23
N ASP A 107 0.32 -9.25 -17.63
CA ASP A 107 -0.70 -9.92 -18.44
C ASP A 107 -1.98 -10.14 -17.64
N PHE A 108 -1.86 -10.50 -16.37
CA PHE A 108 -3.01 -10.63 -15.47
C PHE A 108 -3.76 -9.30 -15.34
N ILE A 109 -3.05 -8.18 -15.11
CA ILE A 109 -3.65 -6.83 -15.07
C ILE A 109 -4.42 -6.55 -16.37
N LEU A 110 -3.76 -6.71 -17.53
CA LEU A 110 -4.37 -6.40 -18.82
C LEU A 110 -5.58 -7.30 -19.13
N ASN A 111 -5.50 -8.59 -18.84
CA ASN A 111 -6.61 -9.51 -19.06
C ASN A 111 -7.79 -9.18 -18.13
N SER A 112 -7.52 -8.93 -16.86
CA SER A 112 -8.56 -8.52 -15.92
C SER A 112 -9.27 -7.22 -16.35
N LEU A 113 -8.52 -6.24 -16.87
CA LEU A 113 -9.09 -4.98 -17.40
C LEU A 113 -9.88 -5.15 -18.70
N ARG A 114 -9.69 -6.26 -19.42
CA ARG A 114 -10.52 -6.61 -20.58
C ARG A 114 -11.81 -7.31 -20.19
N GLU A 115 -11.76 -8.12 -19.15
CA GLU A 115 -12.85 -9.01 -18.72
C GLU A 115 -13.78 -8.36 -17.68
N GLU A 116 -13.28 -7.39 -16.91
CA GLU A 116 -14.01 -6.83 -15.77
C GLU A 116 -14.30 -5.34 -15.98
N ASP A 117 -15.57 -5.01 -16.01
CA ASP A 117 -16.00 -3.61 -15.93
C ASP A 117 -15.80 -3.07 -14.49
N GLU A 118 -15.53 -1.77 -14.37
CA GLU A 118 -15.40 -1.07 -13.09
C GLU A 118 -14.28 -1.60 -12.18
N LEU A 119 -13.22 -2.22 -12.77
CA LEU A 119 -12.05 -2.69 -12.04
C LEU A 119 -11.13 -1.52 -11.68
N SER A 120 -10.83 -1.37 -10.40
CA SER A 120 -9.83 -0.43 -9.89
C SER A 120 -8.53 -1.15 -9.53
N ILE A 121 -7.42 -0.42 -9.55
CA ILE A 121 -6.13 -0.94 -9.06
C ILE A 121 -5.73 -0.15 -7.82
N ILE A 122 -5.33 -0.86 -6.78
CA ILE A 122 -4.72 -0.27 -5.59
C ILE A 122 -3.26 -0.69 -5.59
N ALA A 123 -2.39 0.26 -5.97
CA ALA A 123 -0.94 0.05 -6.05
C ALA A 123 -0.29 0.59 -4.77
N ILE A 124 0.27 -0.30 -3.97
CA ILE A 124 0.91 0.03 -2.69
C ILE A 124 2.42 -0.25 -2.70
N GLY A 125 2.96 -0.68 -3.84
CA GLY A 125 4.39 -0.80 -4.14
C GLY A 125 4.81 0.12 -5.29
N PRO A 126 6.07 0.01 -5.76
CA PRO A 126 6.55 0.74 -6.93
C PRO A 126 5.70 0.51 -8.17
N LEU A 127 5.47 1.56 -8.99
CA LEU A 127 4.50 1.52 -10.10
C LEU A 127 4.99 0.78 -11.35
N THR A 128 6.00 -0.06 -11.22
CA THR A 128 6.66 -0.77 -12.34
C THR A 128 5.69 -1.64 -13.15
N ASN A 129 4.83 -2.43 -12.48
CA ASN A 129 3.86 -3.27 -13.16
C ASN A 129 2.84 -2.44 -13.96
N ILE A 130 2.36 -1.33 -13.42
CA ILE A 130 1.41 -0.43 -14.08
C ILE A 130 2.08 0.27 -15.28
N ALA A 131 3.33 0.73 -15.11
CA ALA A 131 4.11 1.32 -16.18
C ALA A 131 4.39 0.32 -17.32
N LYS A 132 4.69 -0.93 -17.00
CA LYS A 132 4.87 -2.00 -18.00
C LYS A 132 3.55 -2.38 -18.69
N ALA A 133 2.43 -2.33 -17.97
CA ALA A 133 1.11 -2.51 -18.58
C ALA A 133 0.80 -1.38 -19.59
N LEU A 134 1.11 -0.12 -19.25
CA LEU A 134 1.01 1.02 -20.18
C LEU A 134 1.91 0.85 -21.40
N ASN A 135 3.13 0.34 -21.23
CA ASN A 135 4.03 0.06 -22.36
C ASN A 135 3.50 -1.04 -23.27
N LYS A 136 2.87 -2.07 -22.70
CA LYS A 136 2.41 -3.24 -23.44
C LYS A 136 1.07 -3.00 -24.17
N ASP A 137 0.10 -2.38 -23.48
CA ASP A 137 -1.23 -2.07 -24.03
C ASP A 137 -1.85 -0.89 -23.27
N LYS A 138 -1.53 0.31 -23.75
CA LYS A 138 -1.95 1.57 -23.15
C LYS A 138 -3.47 1.73 -23.09
N GLU A 139 -4.15 1.35 -24.16
CA GLU A 139 -5.59 1.49 -24.27
C GLU A 139 -6.33 0.55 -23.31
N THR A 140 -5.84 -0.68 -23.18
CA THR A 140 -6.39 -1.60 -22.18
C THR A 140 -6.09 -1.12 -20.74
N THR A 141 -4.88 -0.64 -20.48
CA THR A 141 -4.50 -0.14 -19.13
C THR A 141 -5.40 1.02 -18.73
N ARG A 142 -5.76 1.88 -19.67
CA ARG A 142 -6.68 3.02 -19.47
C ARG A 142 -8.14 2.62 -19.24
N LYS A 143 -8.51 1.35 -19.33
CA LYS A 143 -9.85 0.87 -18.96
C LYS A 143 -10.04 0.78 -17.45
N MET A 144 -8.97 0.81 -16.65
CA MET A 144 -9.13 0.83 -15.21
C MET A 144 -10.04 2.00 -14.79
N LYS A 145 -10.89 1.75 -13.80
CA LYS A 145 -11.81 2.77 -13.29
C LYS A 145 -11.04 3.91 -12.63
N GLU A 146 -10.14 3.58 -11.73
CA GLU A 146 -9.25 4.51 -11.02
C GLU A 146 -8.02 3.78 -10.50
N LEU A 147 -6.96 4.53 -10.25
CA LEU A 147 -5.75 4.10 -9.59
C LEU A 147 -5.66 4.81 -8.23
N ILE A 148 -5.68 4.03 -7.15
CA ILE A 148 -5.30 4.51 -5.83
C ILE A 148 -3.88 4.03 -5.57
N LEU A 149 -2.97 4.91 -5.25
CA LEU A 149 -1.60 4.51 -4.97
C LEU A 149 -1.15 5.00 -3.60
N MET A 150 -0.38 4.16 -2.89
CA MET A 150 0.44 4.61 -1.78
C MET A 150 1.82 4.99 -2.33
N GLY A 151 2.21 6.23 -2.14
CA GLY A 151 3.50 6.73 -2.60
C GLY A 151 3.56 8.25 -2.64
N GLY A 152 4.79 8.76 -2.73
CA GLY A 152 5.07 10.18 -2.86
C GLY A 152 4.95 10.97 -1.55
N ALA A 153 5.39 12.22 -1.65
CA ALA A 153 5.31 13.21 -0.58
C ALA A 153 5.14 14.61 -1.19
N PHE A 154 4.25 15.40 -0.62
CA PHE A 154 4.00 16.77 -1.10
C PHE A 154 4.59 17.83 -0.16
N LYS A 155 4.00 17.99 1.02
CA LYS A 155 4.48 18.93 2.07
C LYS A 155 5.28 18.21 3.16
N SER A 156 5.17 16.89 3.21
CA SER A 156 6.01 16.06 4.04
C SER A 156 7.38 15.85 3.40
N PHE A 157 8.41 15.65 4.21
CA PHE A 157 9.69 15.18 3.65
C PHE A 157 9.61 13.69 3.31
N GLY A 158 10.54 13.23 2.46
CA GLY A 158 10.66 11.84 2.09
C GLY A 158 11.08 10.91 3.23
N ASN A 159 11.13 9.64 2.95
CA ASN A 159 11.65 8.59 3.84
C ASN A 159 12.88 7.88 3.28
N CYS A 160 13.18 8.03 1.97
CA CYS A 160 14.40 7.53 1.33
C CYS A 160 15.41 8.62 0.98
N SER A 161 14.93 9.83 0.81
CA SER A 161 15.75 11.04 0.69
C SER A 161 14.99 12.19 1.34
N GLN A 162 15.57 13.39 1.30
CA GLN A 162 14.90 14.56 1.85
C GLN A 162 13.53 14.83 1.21
N VAL A 163 13.32 14.38 -0.03
CA VAL A 163 12.14 14.74 -0.83
C VAL A 163 11.41 13.56 -1.44
N ALA A 164 11.98 12.36 -1.38
CA ALA A 164 11.43 11.18 -2.05
C ALA A 164 10.89 10.14 -1.07
N GLU A 165 9.69 9.67 -1.37
CA GLU A 165 9.08 8.49 -0.77
C GLU A 165 9.59 7.22 -1.49
N PHE A 166 9.64 6.10 -0.78
CA PHE A 166 10.29 4.86 -1.19
C PHE A 166 9.78 4.30 -2.53
N ASN A 167 8.48 4.16 -2.73
CA ASN A 167 7.91 3.57 -3.94
C ASN A 167 8.28 4.37 -5.20
N PHE A 168 8.24 5.70 -5.10
CA PHE A 168 8.65 6.58 -6.19
C PHE A 168 10.17 6.66 -6.33
N TRP A 169 10.91 6.50 -5.24
CA TRP A 169 12.35 6.50 -5.28
C TRP A 169 12.92 5.22 -5.90
N VAL A 170 12.29 4.07 -5.66
CA VAL A 170 12.69 2.78 -6.26
C VAL A 170 12.50 2.78 -7.76
N ASP A 171 11.33 3.19 -8.26
CA ASP A 171 11.08 3.28 -9.71
C ASP A 171 10.50 4.64 -10.10
N PRO A 172 11.31 5.70 -10.11
CA PRO A 172 10.86 7.03 -10.48
C PRO A 172 10.40 7.13 -11.94
N HIS A 173 11.00 6.35 -12.85
CA HIS A 173 10.61 6.32 -14.25
C HIS A 173 9.27 5.61 -14.44
N GLY A 174 9.01 4.55 -13.67
CA GLY A 174 7.70 3.91 -13.63
C GLY A 174 6.62 4.86 -13.12
N ALA A 175 6.91 5.56 -12.04
CA ALA A 175 5.99 6.55 -11.48
C ALA A 175 5.75 7.71 -12.46
N GLU A 176 6.79 8.33 -13.02
CA GLU A 176 6.68 9.40 -14.03
C GLU A 176 5.78 8.98 -15.19
N LYS A 177 6.05 7.78 -15.74
CA LYS A 177 5.26 7.25 -16.84
C LYS A 177 3.78 7.10 -16.51
N VAL A 178 3.46 6.60 -15.32
CA VAL A 178 2.07 6.42 -14.88
C VAL A 178 1.37 7.78 -14.77
N PHE A 179 1.99 8.76 -14.10
CA PHE A 179 1.42 10.11 -13.95
C PHE A 179 1.23 10.83 -15.28
N ASN A 180 2.14 10.66 -16.23
CA ASN A 180 2.09 11.35 -17.53
C ASN A 180 1.21 10.62 -18.58
N GLU A 181 1.03 9.30 -18.46
CA GLU A 181 0.44 8.54 -19.56
C GLU A 181 -0.86 7.81 -19.22
N LEU A 182 -1.17 7.57 -17.96
CA LEU A 182 -2.36 6.80 -17.58
C LEU A 182 -3.66 7.47 -18.04
N ASN A 183 -3.74 8.80 -17.91
CA ASN A 183 -4.93 9.59 -18.25
C ASN A 183 -6.22 9.01 -17.64
N ARG A 184 -6.18 8.70 -16.36
CA ARG A 184 -7.29 8.23 -15.51
C ARG A 184 -7.18 8.89 -14.15
N LYS A 185 -8.24 8.81 -13.37
CA LYS A 185 -8.23 9.31 -12.00
C LYS A 185 -7.15 8.60 -11.20
N ILE A 186 -6.17 9.37 -10.73
CA ILE A 186 -5.13 8.92 -9.80
C ILE A 186 -5.41 9.57 -8.44
N THR A 187 -5.35 8.78 -7.38
CA THR A 187 -5.36 9.31 -6.01
C THR A 187 -4.05 8.94 -5.33
N MET A 188 -3.30 9.94 -4.90
CA MET A 188 -2.02 9.80 -4.21
C MET A 188 -2.22 9.83 -2.69
N VAL A 189 -2.00 8.68 -2.05
CA VAL A 189 -1.98 8.52 -0.60
C VAL A 189 -0.52 8.60 -0.15
N GLY A 190 -0.02 9.83 -0.07
CA GLY A 190 1.39 10.12 0.21
C GLY A 190 1.73 10.18 1.70
N LEU A 191 3.01 10.43 2.00
CA LEU A 191 3.51 10.56 3.37
C LEU A 191 2.84 11.69 4.16
N ASP A 192 2.18 12.63 3.49
CA ASP A 192 1.40 13.73 4.11
C ASP A 192 0.25 13.22 4.98
N VAL A 193 -0.33 12.09 4.61
CA VAL A 193 -1.42 11.44 5.34
C VAL A 193 -0.97 10.18 6.05
N THR A 194 -0.12 9.36 5.45
CA THR A 194 0.25 8.05 6.03
C THR A 194 1.07 8.18 7.30
N ARG A 195 1.92 9.21 7.45
CA ARG A 195 2.66 9.47 8.70
C ARG A 195 1.77 9.78 9.91
N LYS A 196 0.51 10.13 9.68
CA LYS A 196 -0.47 10.33 10.75
C LYS A 196 -1.09 9.00 11.21
N ILE A 197 -0.82 7.90 10.50
CA ILE A 197 -1.36 6.56 10.78
C ILE A 197 -0.33 5.74 11.55
N VAL A 198 -0.37 5.85 12.86
CA VAL A 198 0.58 5.15 13.75
C VAL A 198 -0.12 4.05 14.52
N LEU A 199 0.35 2.81 14.36
CA LEU A 199 0.00 1.72 15.26
C LEU A 199 0.83 1.88 16.55
N THR A 200 0.24 2.59 17.52
CA THR A 200 0.91 2.98 18.74
C THR A 200 1.12 1.79 19.70
N PRO A 201 2.03 1.91 20.70
CA PRO A 201 2.21 0.89 21.73
C PRO A 201 0.91 0.51 22.45
N ASN A 202 -0.02 1.46 22.64
CA ASN A 202 -1.31 1.20 23.25
C ASN A 202 -2.17 0.25 22.41
N TYR A 203 -2.18 0.43 21.07
CA TYR A 203 -2.89 -0.48 20.18
C TYR A 203 -2.23 -1.87 20.18
N ILE A 204 -0.90 -1.93 20.19
CA ILE A 204 -0.15 -3.20 20.24
C ILE A 204 -0.48 -3.96 21.52
N GLU A 205 -0.48 -3.29 22.69
CA GLU A 205 -0.86 -3.92 23.97
C GLU A 205 -2.34 -4.34 23.98
N MET A 206 -3.25 -3.55 23.42
CA MET A 206 -4.64 -3.94 23.26
C MET A 206 -4.77 -5.22 22.41
N LEU A 207 -4.09 -5.30 21.27
CA LEU A 207 -4.10 -6.48 20.40
C LEU A 207 -3.66 -7.74 21.14
N LYS A 208 -2.61 -7.67 21.98
CA LYS A 208 -2.14 -8.78 22.82
C LYS A 208 -3.21 -9.29 23.81
N GLN A 209 -4.09 -8.39 24.30
CA GLN A 209 -5.15 -8.79 25.24
C GLN A 209 -6.28 -9.58 24.57
N PHE A 210 -6.47 -9.44 23.28
CA PHE A 210 -7.57 -10.10 22.56
C PHE A 210 -7.39 -11.62 22.40
N LYS A 211 -6.17 -12.14 22.56
CA LYS A 211 -5.85 -13.58 22.43
C LYS A 211 -6.41 -14.18 21.14
N ASN A 212 -6.29 -13.43 20.08
CA ASN A 212 -6.79 -13.77 18.74
C ASN A 212 -5.60 -14.06 17.82
N PRO A 213 -5.60 -15.14 17.04
CA PRO A 213 -4.46 -15.49 16.17
C PRO A 213 -4.08 -14.40 15.18
N LEU A 214 -5.06 -13.65 14.62
CA LEU A 214 -4.78 -12.54 13.70
C LEU A 214 -4.17 -11.34 14.45
N ALA A 215 -4.65 -11.03 15.65
CA ALA A 215 -4.05 -9.99 16.49
C ALA A 215 -2.60 -10.35 16.86
N ASP A 216 -2.34 -11.61 17.23
CA ASP A 216 -1.01 -12.11 17.54
C ASP A 216 -0.07 -12.02 16.32
N LEU A 217 -0.58 -12.33 15.12
CA LEU A 217 0.16 -12.18 13.86
C LEU A 217 0.53 -10.71 13.61
N ILE A 218 -0.43 -9.78 13.74
CA ILE A 218 -0.18 -8.34 13.58
C ILE A 218 0.92 -7.87 14.53
N VAL A 219 0.80 -8.19 15.81
CA VAL A 219 1.81 -7.85 16.81
C VAL A 219 3.18 -8.40 16.46
N LYS A 220 3.22 -9.64 15.96
CA LYS A 220 4.46 -10.33 15.61
C LYS A 220 5.16 -9.68 14.42
N ILE A 221 4.46 -9.44 13.31
CA ILE A 221 5.06 -8.85 12.11
C ILE A 221 5.45 -7.38 12.30
N THR A 222 4.71 -6.63 13.14
CA THR A 222 4.98 -5.21 13.38
C THR A 222 6.09 -4.95 14.40
N ARG A 223 6.58 -5.97 15.13
CA ARG A 223 7.59 -5.77 16.15
C ARG A 223 8.88 -5.15 15.59
N PHE A 224 9.39 -5.69 14.48
CA PHE A 224 10.58 -5.17 13.81
C PHE A 224 10.37 -3.74 13.32
N TYR A 225 9.19 -3.47 12.78
CA TYR A 225 8.80 -2.15 12.23
C TYR A 225 8.72 -1.07 13.32
N VAL A 226 8.31 -1.43 14.54
CA VAL A 226 8.35 -0.53 15.71
C VAL A 226 9.78 -0.12 16.05
N ASP A 227 10.70 -1.07 16.05
CA ASP A 227 12.11 -0.79 16.35
C ASP A 227 12.74 0.08 15.25
N PHE A 228 12.47 -0.22 14.00
CA PHE A 228 12.91 0.61 12.86
C PHE A 228 12.42 2.07 12.99
N HIS A 229 11.12 2.29 13.21
CA HIS A 229 10.58 3.65 13.31
C HIS A 229 11.13 4.40 14.55
N TRP A 230 11.41 3.68 15.63
CA TRP A 230 12.08 4.30 16.77
C TRP A 230 13.51 4.72 16.43
N GLU A 231 14.27 3.89 15.77
CA GLU A 231 15.66 4.19 15.42
C GLU A 231 15.77 5.31 14.38
N GLN A 232 14.94 5.30 13.35
CA GLN A 232 15.02 6.23 12.24
C GLN A 232 14.28 7.55 12.49
N GLU A 233 13.08 7.51 13.05
CA GLU A 233 12.19 8.67 13.15
C GLU A 233 11.84 9.05 14.59
N ARG A 234 12.28 8.31 15.58
CA ARG A 234 11.89 8.47 16.99
C ARG A 234 10.37 8.40 17.21
N THR A 235 9.69 7.65 16.37
CA THR A 235 8.26 7.41 16.48
C THR A 235 7.98 6.27 17.46
N LEU A 236 7.08 6.48 18.42
CA LEU A 236 6.60 5.44 19.33
C LEU A 236 5.48 4.63 18.66
N GLY A 237 5.79 3.43 18.22
CA GLY A 237 4.93 2.59 17.39
C GLY A 237 5.48 2.45 15.99
N CYS A 238 4.64 2.10 15.02
CA CYS A 238 5.04 2.07 13.62
C CYS A 238 4.00 2.75 12.73
N VAL A 239 4.47 3.48 11.72
CA VAL A 239 3.62 4.01 10.67
C VAL A 239 3.21 2.85 9.77
N ILE A 240 1.92 2.66 9.56
CA ILE A 240 1.38 1.64 8.66
C ILE A 240 0.79 2.33 7.43
N ASN A 241 1.62 2.46 6.38
CA ASN A 241 1.29 3.32 5.23
C ASN A 241 0.18 2.73 4.35
N ASP A 242 0.35 1.53 3.89
CA ASP A 242 -0.42 0.90 2.81
C ASP A 242 -1.89 0.63 3.14
N PRO A 243 -2.24 0.23 4.38
CA PRO A 243 -3.64 0.04 4.73
C PRO A 243 -4.51 1.28 4.52
N LEU A 244 -3.91 2.50 4.55
CA LEU A 244 -4.66 3.72 4.31
C LEU A 244 -5.19 3.82 2.88
N ALA A 245 -4.46 3.32 1.89
CA ALA A 245 -4.92 3.28 0.49
C ALA A 245 -6.16 2.38 0.34
N ILE A 246 -6.17 1.22 0.99
CA ILE A 246 -7.32 0.32 1.04
C ILE A 246 -8.49 0.98 1.77
N ALA A 247 -8.25 1.56 2.94
CA ALA A 247 -9.28 2.21 3.75
C ALA A 247 -9.92 3.40 3.01
N TYR A 248 -9.12 4.24 2.35
CA TYR A 248 -9.61 5.34 1.52
C TYR A 248 -10.50 4.83 0.37
N PHE A 249 -10.12 3.75 -0.29
CA PHE A 249 -10.95 3.16 -1.35
C PHE A 249 -12.29 2.62 -0.81
N ILE A 250 -12.32 2.10 0.39
CA ILE A 250 -13.54 1.65 1.05
C ILE A 250 -14.44 2.85 1.37
N ASP A 251 -13.88 3.84 2.06
CA ASP A 251 -14.56 5.07 2.49
C ASP A 251 -13.65 6.29 2.28
N SER A 252 -13.89 7.02 1.21
CA SER A 252 -13.09 8.19 0.87
C SER A 252 -13.26 9.37 1.82
N SER A 253 -14.25 9.34 2.72
CA SER A 253 -14.49 10.42 3.68
C SER A 253 -13.41 10.52 4.77
N ILE A 254 -12.60 9.46 4.95
CA ILE A 254 -11.52 9.44 5.94
C ILE A 254 -10.32 10.33 5.56
N CYS A 255 -10.20 10.71 4.30
CA CYS A 255 -9.14 11.59 3.83
C CYS A 255 -9.71 12.73 2.99
N SER A 256 -9.00 13.85 2.94
CA SER A 256 -9.29 14.92 2.00
C SER A 256 -8.01 15.48 1.37
N GLY A 257 -8.16 16.10 0.21
CA GLY A 257 -7.06 16.65 -0.57
C GLY A 257 -7.56 17.52 -1.70
N LYS A 258 -6.66 17.86 -2.61
CA LYS A 258 -6.97 18.66 -3.80
C LYS A 258 -6.38 18.03 -5.05
N GLU A 259 -6.98 18.32 -6.17
CA GLU A 259 -6.45 17.94 -7.48
C GLU A 259 -5.33 18.91 -7.89
N TYR A 260 -4.20 18.33 -8.30
CA TYR A 260 -3.04 19.05 -8.80
C TYR A 260 -2.47 18.36 -10.02
N TYR A 261 -1.71 19.11 -10.80
CA TYR A 261 -0.75 18.50 -11.70
C TYR A 261 0.44 18.00 -10.88
N VAL A 262 0.78 16.73 -11.08
CA VAL A 262 1.92 16.07 -10.40
C VAL A 262 2.83 15.49 -11.47
N ASP A 263 4.12 15.72 -11.32
CA ASP A 263 5.19 15.10 -12.10
C ASP A 263 6.20 14.43 -11.16
N ILE A 264 7.01 13.53 -11.67
CA ILE A 264 7.99 12.80 -10.87
C ILE A 264 9.40 13.14 -11.38
N VAL A 265 10.28 13.49 -10.46
CA VAL A 265 11.68 13.78 -10.80
C VAL A 265 12.46 12.48 -10.96
N THR A 266 13.00 12.25 -12.16
CA THR A 266 13.69 11.00 -12.51
C THR A 266 15.21 11.06 -12.40
N GLU A 267 15.79 12.24 -12.17
CA GLU A 267 17.25 12.43 -12.16
C GLU A 267 17.73 13.37 -11.04
N GLY A 268 19.00 13.27 -10.73
CA GLY A 268 19.70 14.18 -9.83
C GLY A 268 19.37 13.96 -8.35
N LYS A 269 19.61 15.00 -7.52
CA LYS A 269 19.47 14.90 -6.06
C LYS A 269 18.02 14.78 -5.57
N ALA A 270 17.08 15.16 -6.42
CA ALA A 270 15.65 15.11 -6.11
C ALA A 270 14.96 13.89 -6.75
N ILE A 271 15.71 12.89 -7.21
CA ILE A 271 15.15 11.67 -7.83
C ILE A 271 14.09 11.04 -6.94
N GLY A 272 12.93 10.71 -7.52
CA GLY A 272 11.77 10.16 -6.81
C GLY A 272 10.87 11.20 -6.14
N MET A 273 11.20 12.51 -6.24
CA MET A 273 10.34 13.58 -5.73
C MET A 273 9.04 13.64 -6.53
N SER A 274 7.91 13.63 -5.84
CA SER A 274 6.62 14.02 -6.42
C SER A 274 6.52 15.54 -6.47
N LEU A 275 6.67 16.09 -7.67
CA LEU A 275 6.61 17.52 -7.93
C LEU A 275 5.15 17.94 -8.10
N VAL A 276 4.53 18.39 -7.02
CA VAL A 276 3.13 18.84 -7.01
C VAL A 276 3.05 20.34 -7.35
N ASP A 277 2.37 20.66 -8.44
CA ASP A 277 2.24 22.06 -8.91
C ASP A 277 1.12 22.81 -8.17
N GLU A 278 1.36 23.17 -6.91
CA GLU A 278 0.40 23.94 -6.12
C GLU A 278 0.17 25.37 -6.67
N GLY A 279 1.18 25.93 -7.33
CA GLY A 279 1.16 27.30 -7.82
C GLY A 279 0.75 27.47 -9.27
N ASP A 280 0.34 26.39 -9.94
CA ASP A 280 -0.01 26.38 -11.38
C ASP A 280 1.08 26.96 -12.29
N PHE A 281 2.36 26.66 -11.95
CA PHE A 281 3.51 27.14 -12.72
C PHE A 281 3.59 26.48 -14.09
N TYR A 282 3.19 25.21 -14.18
CA TYR A 282 3.21 24.44 -15.43
C TYR A 282 1.99 24.68 -16.30
N ARG A 283 0.92 25.27 -15.77
CA ARG A 283 -0.35 25.53 -16.48
C ARG A 283 -0.89 24.28 -17.17
N LYS A 284 -0.83 23.15 -16.48
CA LYS A 284 -1.32 21.87 -16.94
C LYS A 284 -2.57 21.45 -16.16
N GLU A 285 -3.46 20.73 -16.84
CA GLU A 285 -4.63 20.16 -16.18
C GLU A 285 -4.21 19.22 -15.05
N PRO A 286 -4.91 19.22 -13.92
CA PRO A 286 -4.66 18.28 -12.83
C PRO A 286 -4.75 16.83 -13.29
N ASN A 287 -3.79 16.00 -12.89
CA ASN A 287 -3.74 14.58 -13.17
C ASN A 287 -3.89 13.70 -11.93
N CYS A 288 -3.90 14.29 -10.73
CA CYS A 288 -3.86 13.56 -9.48
C CYS A 288 -4.61 14.27 -8.36
N LEU A 289 -5.44 13.53 -7.60
CA LEU A 289 -5.94 13.95 -6.30
C LEU A 289 -4.85 13.66 -5.25
N VAL A 290 -4.23 14.70 -4.69
CA VAL A 290 -3.21 14.60 -3.65
C VAL A 290 -3.88 14.72 -2.29
N LEU A 291 -3.84 13.67 -1.48
CA LEU A 291 -4.41 13.68 -0.13
C LEU A 291 -3.45 14.34 0.86
N THR A 292 -3.99 15.25 1.69
CA THR A 292 -3.20 16.02 2.66
C THR A 292 -3.74 15.96 4.08
N GLU A 293 -5.00 15.57 4.24
CA GLU A 293 -5.62 15.41 5.54
C GLU A 293 -6.23 14.02 5.71
N VAL A 294 -6.17 13.49 6.93
CA VAL A 294 -6.72 12.19 7.29
C VAL A 294 -7.32 12.21 8.69
N ASP A 295 -8.46 11.56 8.86
CA ASP A 295 -8.99 11.18 10.18
C ASP A 295 -8.34 9.87 10.61
N ALA A 296 -7.20 9.97 11.29
CA ALA A 296 -6.44 8.82 11.75
C ALA A 296 -7.23 7.94 12.74
N LYS A 297 -8.15 8.53 13.50
CA LYS A 297 -9.00 7.79 14.44
C LYS A 297 -10.04 6.97 13.70
N ALA A 298 -10.73 7.56 12.73
CA ALA A 298 -11.70 6.85 11.89
C ALA A 298 -11.03 5.72 11.11
N PHE A 299 -9.81 5.98 10.56
CA PHE A 299 -9.02 4.93 9.94
C PHE A 299 -8.72 3.79 10.91
N MET A 300 -8.19 4.07 12.11
CA MET A 300 -7.81 3.05 13.08
C MET A 300 -9.01 2.23 13.56
N GLU A 301 -10.16 2.89 13.74
CA GLU A 301 -11.41 2.20 14.06
C GLU A 301 -11.83 1.25 12.94
N MET A 302 -11.81 1.71 11.68
CA MET A 302 -12.10 0.86 10.51
C MET A 302 -11.14 -0.31 10.45
N PHE A 303 -9.84 -0.05 10.51
CA PHE A 303 -8.78 -1.06 10.40
C PHE A 303 -8.95 -2.16 11.45
N LEU A 304 -8.98 -1.79 12.72
CA LEU A 304 -9.05 -2.75 13.82
C LEU A 304 -10.38 -3.52 13.85
N THR A 305 -11.51 -2.84 13.63
CA THR A 305 -12.83 -3.51 13.69
C THR A 305 -13.10 -4.44 12.52
N ARG A 306 -12.47 -4.22 11.37
CA ARG A 306 -12.57 -5.13 10.23
C ARG A 306 -11.70 -6.36 10.40
N LEU A 307 -10.49 -6.17 10.92
CA LEU A 307 -9.59 -7.30 11.19
C LEU A 307 -10.09 -8.17 12.33
N LEU A 308 -10.71 -7.58 13.36
CA LEU A 308 -11.12 -8.23 14.59
C LEU A 308 -12.59 -7.92 14.93
N PRO A 309 -13.55 -8.33 14.10
CA PRO A 309 -14.95 -7.97 14.24
C PRO A 309 -15.58 -8.45 15.56
N GLU A 310 -15.10 -9.56 16.13
CA GLU A 310 -15.52 -10.08 17.43
C GLU A 310 -15.16 -9.16 18.60
N HIS A 311 -14.14 -8.30 18.45
CA HIS A 311 -13.69 -7.32 19.45
C HIS A 311 -14.17 -5.90 19.17
N LYS A 312 -15.07 -5.71 18.21
CA LYS A 312 -15.55 -4.39 17.76
C LYS A 312 -16.00 -3.49 18.92
N LYS A 313 -16.71 -4.04 19.91
CA LYS A 313 -17.19 -3.27 21.05
C LYS A 313 -16.05 -2.76 21.95
N ASP A 314 -15.05 -3.60 22.19
CA ASP A 314 -13.90 -3.25 23.01
C ASP A 314 -13.02 -2.23 22.32
N ILE A 315 -12.77 -2.42 21.02
CA ILE A 315 -12.04 -1.49 20.15
C ILE A 315 -12.72 -0.12 20.18
N PHE A 316 -14.03 -0.07 19.92
CA PHE A 316 -14.80 1.19 19.96
C PHE A 316 -14.72 1.88 21.31
N ASN A 317 -14.88 1.15 22.41
CA ASN A 317 -14.79 1.71 23.76
C ASN A 317 -13.41 2.27 24.08
N ILE A 318 -12.35 1.59 23.66
CA ILE A 318 -10.96 2.02 23.92
C ILE A 318 -10.63 3.27 23.09
N LEU A 319 -10.97 3.27 21.79
CA LEU A 319 -10.71 4.40 20.90
C LEU A 319 -11.50 5.67 21.29
N ASN A 320 -12.69 5.51 21.90
CA ASN A 320 -13.55 6.61 22.26
C ASN A 320 -13.50 7.00 23.75
N ASN A 321 -12.69 6.33 24.56
CA ASN A 321 -12.60 6.60 25.98
C ASN A 321 -11.51 7.64 26.28
N SER A 322 -11.92 8.89 26.51
CA SER A 322 -11.04 10.01 26.83
C SER A 322 -10.17 9.84 28.11
N LYS A 323 -10.46 8.83 28.93
CA LYS A 323 -9.68 8.54 30.15
C LYS A 323 -8.31 7.91 29.84
N TYR A 324 -8.09 7.38 28.64
CA TYR A 324 -6.87 6.67 28.28
C TYR A 324 -5.92 7.48 27.39
N GLY A 325 -6.20 8.78 27.18
CA GLY A 325 -5.30 9.72 26.52
C GLY A 325 -4.85 9.23 25.15
N ASN A 326 -5.69 9.38 24.19
CA ASN A 326 -5.31 9.25 22.77
C ASN A 326 -4.92 10.62 22.21
#